data_8b9f29fe845d063d31fccf3f9108aab0
#
_entry.id   8b9f29fe845d063d31fccf3f9108aab0
#
_cell.length_a   1.000
_cell.length_b   1.000
_cell.length_c   1.000
_cell.angle_alpha   90.00
_cell.angle_beta   90.00
_cell.angle_gamma   90.00
#
_symmetry.space_group_name_H-M   'P 1'
#
loop_
_entity.id
_entity.type
_entity.pdbx_description
1 polymer ?
#
loop_
_entity_poly.entity_id
_entity_poly.type
_entity_poly.pdbx_seq_one_letter_code
_entity_poly.pdbx_strand_id
1 'polypeptide(L)'
;MHALRLYAGPQARRHIEQHGLRPQDVRVVPGAAGGPKGLVLGPLDRFIFGDWLAGSSQQVHLVGASIGAWRMATACLDEPVTAFQRLEDDYIRQHFDWQPGQKRPSAQHVSEQFGQSLQDFYGGRVLQVLQHPRYRLHIVTSR
;
A
#
# COMPACT_ATOMS: atom_id res chain seq x y z
N MET A 1 22.12 -5.09 -16.36
CA MET A 1 21.72 -3.90 -15.55
C MET A 1 20.86 -4.44 -14.39
N HIS A 2 21.28 -4.21 -13.13
CA HIS A 2 20.46 -4.64 -11.97
C HIS A 2 19.45 -3.55 -11.64
N ALA A 3 18.16 -3.82 -11.85
CA ALA A 3 17.08 -2.87 -11.62
C ALA A 3 16.76 -2.66 -10.14
N LEU A 4 17.13 -3.60 -9.28
CA LEU A 4 16.84 -3.56 -7.85
C LEU A 4 18.10 -3.83 -7.03
N ARG A 5 18.27 -3.08 -5.93
CA ARG A 5 19.33 -3.32 -4.93
C ARG A 5 18.68 -3.65 -3.60
N LEU A 6 19.11 -4.74 -2.97
CA LEU A 6 18.65 -5.16 -1.66
C LEU A 6 19.68 -4.75 -0.59
N TYR A 7 19.20 -4.09 0.45
CA TYR A 7 19.97 -3.76 1.64
C TYR A 7 19.43 -4.58 2.81
N ALA A 8 20.30 -5.30 3.49
CA ALA A 8 19.90 -6.21 4.53
C ALA A 8 20.85 -6.13 5.73
N GLY A 9 20.30 -6.31 6.93
CA GLY A 9 21.10 -6.47 8.14
C GLY A 9 21.92 -7.78 8.10
N PRO A 10 22.92 -7.95 8.97
CA PRO A 10 23.91 -9.04 8.85
C PRO A 10 23.31 -10.45 8.79
N GLN A 11 22.24 -10.72 9.55
CA GLN A 11 21.58 -12.03 9.53
C GLN A 11 20.80 -12.26 8.24
N ALA A 12 19.96 -11.29 7.85
CA ALA A 12 19.17 -11.36 6.63
C ALA A 12 20.08 -11.43 5.41
N ARG A 13 21.17 -10.67 5.41
CA ARG A 13 22.16 -10.70 4.33
C ARG A 13 22.75 -12.09 4.15
N ARG A 14 23.25 -12.73 5.21
CA ARG A 14 23.76 -14.11 5.13
C ARG A 14 22.72 -15.09 4.61
N HIS A 15 21.47 -14.97 5.07
CA HIS A 15 20.38 -15.82 4.60
C HIS A 15 20.13 -15.62 3.09
N ILE A 16 20.06 -14.37 2.63
CA ILE A 16 19.81 -14.04 1.23
C ILE A 16 20.99 -14.50 0.33
N GLU A 17 22.22 -14.37 0.79
CA GLU A 17 23.42 -14.83 0.06
C GLU A 17 23.43 -16.36 -0.11
N GLN A 18 22.91 -17.11 0.86
CA GLN A 18 22.91 -18.57 0.83
C GLN A 18 21.68 -19.17 0.14
N HIS A 19 20.50 -18.55 0.29
CA HIS A 19 19.22 -19.15 -0.09
C HIS A 19 18.40 -18.30 -1.06
N GLY A 20 18.84 -17.07 -1.36
CA GLY A 20 18.04 -16.05 -2.03
C GLY A 20 16.96 -15.46 -1.11
N LEU A 21 16.28 -14.43 -1.57
CA LEU A 21 15.11 -13.89 -0.89
C LEU A 21 13.85 -14.60 -1.42
N ARG A 22 13.15 -15.26 -0.54
CA ARG A 22 11.95 -16.05 -0.87
C ARG A 22 10.70 -15.45 -0.25
N PRO A 23 9.51 -15.63 -0.84
CA PRO A 23 8.25 -15.18 -0.24
C PRO A 23 8.06 -15.63 1.21
N GLN A 24 8.49 -16.84 1.54
CA GLN A 24 8.39 -17.42 2.88
C GLN A 24 9.24 -16.71 3.94
N ASP A 25 10.23 -15.94 3.52
CA ASP A 25 11.10 -15.20 4.44
C ASP A 25 10.44 -13.88 4.91
N VAL A 26 9.39 -13.42 4.20
CA VAL A 26 8.72 -12.16 4.48
C VAL A 26 7.65 -12.34 5.55
N ARG A 27 7.79 -11.61 6.65
CA ARG A 27 6.83 -11.58 7.78
C ARG A 27 6.13 -10.24 7.93
N VAL A 28 6.81 -9.18 7.53
CA VAL A 28 6.29 -7.81 7.64
C VAL A 28 6.62 -7.04 6.37
N VAL A 29 5.65 -6.33 5.84
CA VAL A 29 5.84 -5.36 4.76
C VAL A 29 5.43 -3.97 5.25
N PRO A 30 6.38 -3.05 5.44
CA PRO A 30 6.07 -1.68 5.83
C PRO A 30 5.75 -0.80 4.62
N GLY A 31 4.70 0.02 4.73
CA GLY A 31 4.33 1.07 3.80
C GLY A 31 4.49 2.45 4.44
N ALA A 32 5.51 3.18 4.05
CA ALA A 32 5.77 4.51 4.60
C ALA A 32 4.77 5.56 4.12
N ALA A 33 4.54 6.58 4.94
CA ALA A 33 3.92 7.84 4.53
C ALA A 33 4.79 8.54 3.48
N GLY A 34 4.18 9.34 2.60
CA GLY A 34 4.94 10.05 1.57
C GLY A 34 4.06 10.75 0.52
N GLY A 35 2.74 10.72 0.68
CA GLY A 35 1.81 11.28 -0.29
C GLY A 35 2.04 10.70 -1.70
N PRO A 36 1.99 11.51 -2.77
CA PRO A 36 2.12 11.05 -4.16
C PRO A 36 3.39 10.24 -4.44
N LYS A 37 4.46 10.44 -3.66
CA LYS A 37 5.72 9.69 -3.82
C LYS A 37 5.54 8.18 -3.60
N GLY A 38 4.52 7.77 -2.84
CA GLY A 38 4.21 6.35 -2.65
C GLY A 38 3.80 5.64 -3.92
N LEU A 39 3.25 6.36 -4.90
CA LEU A 39 2.76 5.78 -6.16
C LEU A 39 3.90 5.28 -7.07
N VAL A 40 5.11 5.80 -6.93
CA VAL A 40 6.28 5.31 -7.67
C VAL A 40 6.56 3.82 -7.43
N LEU A 41 6.05 3.29 -6.31
CA LEU A 41 6.18 1.88 -5.94
C LEU A 41 5.08 0.99 -6.54
N GLY A 42 4.12 1.55 -7.29
CA GLY A 42 2.99 0.79 -7.83
C GLY A 42 3.38 -0.43 -8.66
N PRO A 43 4.33 -0.35 -9.61
CA PRO A 43 4.80 -1.54 -10.33
C PRO A 43 5.38 -2.61 -9.41
N LEU A 44 6.08 -2.20 -8.34
CA LEU A 44 6.63 -3.11 -7.35
C LEU A 44 5.53 -3.73 -6.48
N ASP A 45 4.54 -2.95 -6.07
CA ASP A 45 3.40 -3.44 -5.31
C ASP A 45 2.60 -4.49 -6.10
N ARG A 46 2.32 -4.22 -7.36
CA ARG A 46 1.64 -5.17 -8.25
C ARG A 46 2.41 -6.48 -8.40
N PHE A 47 3.72 -6.41 -8.55
CA PHE A 47 4.56 -7.60 -8.60
C PHE A 47 4.58 -8.34 -7.26
N ILE A 48 4.81 -7.64 -6.16
CA ILE A 48 4.91 -8.27 -4.84
C ILE A 48 3.60 -8.95 -4.45
N PHE A 49 2.47 -8.25 -4.54
CA PHE A 49 1.19 -8.74 -4.03
C PHE A 49 0.37 -9.53 -5.06
N GLY A 50 0.58 -9.28 -6.34
CA GLY A 50 -0.11 -9.99 -7.41
C GLY A 50 0.57 -11.28 -7.86
N ASP A 51 1.88 -11.40 -7.66
CA ASP A 51 2.67 -12.53 -8.14
C ASP A 51 3.55 -13.12 -7.04
N TRP A 52 4.57 -12.39 -6.61
CA TRP A 52 5.64 -12.95 -5.79
C TRP A 52 5.18 -13.47 -4.42
N LEU A 53 4.42 -12.69 -3.64
CA LEU A 53 3.84 -13.15 -2.36
C LEU A 53 2.58 -14.00 -2.55
N ALA A 54 1.92 -13.94 -3.71
CA ALA A 54 0.67 -14.65 -3.95
C ALA A 54 0.81 -16.16 -3.77
N GLY A 55 1.93 -16.74 -4.18
CA GLY A 55 2.24 -18.17 -4.05
C GLY A 55 2.61 -18.63 -2.63
N SER A 56 2.70 -17.74 -1.64
CA SER A 56 3.06 -18.08 -0.26
C SER A 56 1.80 -18.26 0.61
N SER A 57 1.79 -19.25 1.49
CA SER A 57 0.68 -19.51 2.41
C SER A 57 0.83 -18.86 3.79
N GLN A 58 1.99 -18.31 4.09
CA GLN A 58 2.27 -17.75 5.41
C GLN A 58 1.53 -16.45 5.69
N GLN A 59 1.36 -16.16 6.97
CA GLN A 59 0.84 -14.87 7.45
C GLN A 59 1.89 -13.77 7.31
N VAL A 60 1.46 -12.62 6.77
CA VAL A 60 2.29 -11.43 6.64
C VAL A 60 1.58 -10.23 7.26
N HIS A 61 2.30 -9.47 8.07
CA HIS A 61 1.82 -8.23 8.66
C HIS A 61 2.11 -7.06 7.71
N LEU A 62 1.07 -6.35 7.31
CA LEU A 62 1.16 -5.16 6.48
C LEU A 62 1.01 -3.94 7.38
N VAL A 63 2.06 -3.13 7.49
CA VAL A 63 2.08 -1.97 8.40
C VAL A 63 2.16 -0.70 7.58
N GLY A 64 1.13 0.14 7.62
CA GLY A 64 1.06 1.32 6.77
C GLY A 64 0.73 2.61 7.51
N ALA A 65 1.26 3.74 7.01
CA ALA A 65 0.94 5.08 7.43
C ALA A 65 0.59 5.96 6.22
N SER A 66 -0.49 6.76 6.30
CA SER A 66 -0.94 7.62 5.19
C SER A 66 -1.10 6.84 3.88
N ILE A 67 -0.52 7.28 2.76
CA ILE A 67 -0.55 6.53 1.49
C ILE A 67 -0.04 5.08 1.64
N GLY A 68 0.89 4.83 2.56
CA GLY A 68 1.33 3.48 2.87
C GLY A 68 0.22 2.61 3.44
N ALA A 69 -0.67 3.17 4.27
CA ALA A 69 -1.84 2.46 4.78
C ALA A 69 -2.82 2.12 3.64
N TRP A 70 -3.05 3.03 2.70
CA TRP A 70 -3.89 2.79 1.52
C TRP A 70 -3.31 1.66 0.66
N ARG A 71 -2.01 1.72 0.36
CA ARG A 71 -1.33 0.68 -0.40
C ARG A 71 -1.43 -0.69 0.28
N MET A 72 -1.18 -0.75 1.59
CA MET A 72 -1.26 -2.00 2.35
C MET A 72 -2.69 -2.54 2.47
N ALA A 73 -3.70 -1.67 2.58
CA ALA A 73 -5.10 -2.07 2.54
C ALA A 73 -5.50 -2.59 1.14
N THR A 74 -5.02 -1.94 0.09
CA THR A 74 -5.25 -2.36 -1.32
C THR A 74 -4.68 -3.76 -1.59
N ALA A 75 -3.54 -4.10 -0.99
CA ALA A 75 -2.93 -5.43 -1.09
C ALA A 75 -3.81 -6.55 -0.49
N CYS A 76 -4.76 -6.20 0.37
CA CYS A 76 -5.69 -7.15 0.98
C CYS A 76 -6.97 -7.37 0.16
N LEU A 77 -7.15 -6.73 -0.98
CA LEU A 77 -8.31 -6.94 -1.85
C LEU A 77 -8.12 -8.19 -2.71
N ASP A 78 -9.22 -8.83 -3.11
CA ASP A 78 -9.21 -10.08 -3.89
C ASP A 78 -8.47 -9.95 -5.23
N GLU A 79 -8.53 -8.78 -5.87
CA GLU A 79 -7.87 -8.45 -7.13
C GLU A 79 -6.80 -7.35 -6.94
N PRO A 80 -5.69 -7.65 -6.26
CA PRO A 80 -4.75 -6.60 -5.82
C PRO A 80 -4.11 -5.84 -6.99
N VAL A 81 -3.80 -6.50 -8.11
CA VAL A 81 -3.18 -5.85 -9.27
C VAL A 81 -4.08 -4.76 -9.84
N THR A 82 -5.34 -5.09 -10.11
CA THR A 82 -6.34 -4.14 -10.62
C THR A 82 -6.64 -3.05 -9.59
N ALA A 83 -6.71 -3.44 -8.32
CA ALA A 83 -6.95 -2.48 -7.23
C ALA A 83 -5.80 -1.47 -7.08
N PHE A 84 -4.54 -1.89 -7.21
CA PHE A 84 -3.40 -0.96 -7.23
C PHE A 84 -3.44 -0.01 -8.41
N GLN A 85 -3.78 -0.49 -9.61
CA GLN A 85 -3.94 0.38 -10.79
C GLN A 85 -5.01 1.43 -10.55
N ARG A 86 -6.16 1.02 -10.02
CA ARG A 86 -7.25 1.94 -9.67
C ARG A 86 -6.81 2.95 -8.61
N LEU A 87 -6.12 2.52 -7.56
CA LEU A 87 -5.60 3.42 -6.53
C LEU A 87 -4.68 4.49 -7.11
N GLU A 88 -3.79 4.11 -8.02
CA GLU A 88 -2.89 5.04 -8.72
C GLU A 88 -3.68 6.03 -9.55
N ASP A 89 -4.61 5.57 -10.38
CA ASP A 89 -5.43 6.40 -11.26
C ASP A 89 -6.30 7.38 -10.47
N ASP A 90 -6.98 6.90 -9.42
CA ASP A 90 -7.85 7.73 -8.57
C ASP A 90 -7.02 8.80 -7.85
N TYR A 91 -5.83 8.44 -7.34
CA TYR A 91 -4.95 9.38 -6.63
C TYR A 91 -4.34 10.44 -7.57
N ILE A 92 -3.92 10.05 -8.78
CA ILE A 92 -3.36 10.97 -9.77
C ILE A 92 -4.42 11.95 -10.28
N ARG A 93 -5.66 11.47 -10.44
CA ARG A 93 -6.78 12.30 -10.93
C ARG A 93 -7.49 13.08 -9.82
N GLN A 94 -7.11 12.85 -8.56
CA GLN A 94 -7.71 13.56 -7.43
C GLN A 94 -7.46 15.07 -7.58
N HIS A 95 -8.54 15.84 -7.57
CA HIS A 95 -8.52 17.28 -7.66
C HIS A 95 -9.24 17.88 -6.47
N PHE A 96 -8.69 18.96 -5.92
CA PHE A 96 -9.30 19.70 -4.83
C PHE A 96 -9.67 21.09 -5.35
N ASP A 97 -10.95 21.35 -5.44
CA ASP A 97 -11.45 22.67 -5.76
C ASP A 97 -11.40 23.58 -4.54
N TRP A 98 -11.09 24.85 -4.74
CA TRP A 98 -11.16 25.86 -3.70
C TRP A 98 -11.70 27.19 -4.23
N GLN A 99 -12.25 27.97 -3.33
CA GLN A 99 -12.92 29.24 -3.65
C GLN A 99 -11.92 30.28 -4.19
N PRO A 100 -12.34 31.14 -5.12
CA PRO A 100 -11.55 32.28 -5.57
C PRO A 100 -11.07 33.12 -4.38
N GLY A 101 -9.78 33.45 -4.36
CA GLY A 101 -9.14 34.20 -3.26
C GLY A 101 -8.56 33.36 -2.13
N GLN A 102 -8.84 32.05 -2.06
CA GLN A 102 -8.14 31.13 -1.15
C GLN A 102 -6.84 30.65 -1.77
N LYS A 103 -5.79 30.55 -0.96
CA LYS A 103 -4.48 30.02 -1.40
C LYS A 103 -4.43 28.50 -1.44
N ARG A 104 -5.34 27.82 -0.75
CA ARG A 104 -5.42 26.35 -0.64
C ARG A 104 -6.83 25.94 -0.21
N PRO A 105 -7.25 24.68 -0.47
CA PRO A 105 -8.50 24.14 0.05
C PRO A 105 -8.48 24.10 1.59
N SER A 106 -9.66 24.16 2.22
CA SER A 106 -9.78 24.00 3.67
C SER A 106 -9.45 22.58 4.11
N ALA A 107 -8.96 22.40 5.34
CA ALA A 107 -8.67 21.09 5.90
C ALA A 107 -9.94 20.20 5.96
N GLN A 108 -11.09 20.81 6.25
CA GLN A 108 -12.37 20.10 6.27
C GLN A 108 -12.71 19.55 4.88
N HIS A 109 -12.63 20.39 3.83
CA HIS A 109 -12.90 19.98 2.45
C HIS A 109 -11.98 18.85 2.00
N VAL A 110 -10.67 18.94 2.33
CA VAL A 110 -9.71 17.87 2.03
C VAL A 110 -10.09 16.57 2.76
N SER A 111 -10.47 16.64 4.03
CA SER A 111 -10.88 15.46 4.81
C SER A 111 -12.15 14.82 4.27
N GLU A 112 -13.13 15.61 3.87
CA GLU A 112 -14.38 15.12 3.26
C GLU A 112 -14.11 14.43 1.92
N GLN A 113 -13.28 15.02 1.08
CA GLN A 113 -12.86 14.43 -0.20
C GLN A 113 -12.12 13.09 0.00
N PHE A 114 -11.20 13.03 0.95
CA PHE A 114 -10.54 11.76 1.27
C PHE A 114 -11.50 10.73 1.84
N GLY A 115 -12.45 11.14 2.69
CA GLY A 115 -13.49 10.26 3.22
C GLY A 115 -14.35 9.67 2.11
N GLN A 116 -14.78 10.51 1.15
CA GLN A 116 -15.53 10.05 -0.02
C GLN A 116 -14.70 9.09 -0.88
N SER A 117 -13.44 9.42 -1.18
CA SER A 117 -12.54 8.56 -1.95
C SER A 117 -12.34 7.18 -1.29
N LEU A 118 -12.23 7.14 0.05
CA LEU A 118 -12.17 5.89 0.80
C LEU A 118 -13.46 5.06 0.67
N GLN A 119 -14.61 5.73 0.78
CA GLN A 119 -15.91 5.09 0.63
C GLN A 119 -16.09 4.52 -0.78
N ASP A 120 -15.72 5.27 -1.80
CA ASP A 120 -15.84 4.86 -3.20
C ASP A 120 -14.88 3.72 -3.54
N PHE A 121 -13.70 3.72 -2.92
CA PHE A 121 -12.67 2.71 -3.18
C PHE A 121 -12.91 1.42 -2.40
N TYR A 122 -13.19 1.49 -1.10
CA TYR A 122 -13.33 0.32 -0.21
C TYR A 122 -14.77 -0.04 0.13
N GLY A 123 -15.75 0.80 -0.19
CA GLY A 123 -17.16 0.55 0.10
C GLY A 123 -17.60 -0.81 -0.46
N GLY A 124 -18.25 -1.62 0.39
CA GLY A 124 -18.64 -2.99 0.05
C GLY A 124 -17.52 -4.03 0.03
N ARG A 125 -16.23 -3.62 0.15
CA ARG A 125 -15.07 -4.52 0.12
C ARG A 125 -14.25 -4.54 1.40
N VAL A 126 -14.68 -3.83 2.44
CA VAL A 126 -13.94 -3.74 3.71
C VAL A 126 -13.72 -5.11 4.35
N LEU A 127 -14.65 -6.04 4.20
CA LEU A 127 -14.50 -7.40 4.74
C LEU A 127 -13.37 -8.17 4.08
N GLN A 128 -13.06 -7.95 2.80
CA GLN A 128 -11.88 -8.54 2.16
C GLN A 128 -10.60 -8.15 2.88
N VAL A 129 -10.51 -6.86 3.29
CA VAL A 129 -9.35 -6.34 4.03
C VAL A 129 -9.30 -6.92 5.45
N LEU A 130 -10.42 -6.88 6.18
CA LEU A 130 -10.47 -7.28 7.59
C LEU A 130 -10.34 -8.80 7.78
N GLN A 131 -10.82 -9.59 6.84
CA GLN A 131 -10.87 -11.04 6.92
C GLN A 131 -9.88 -11.72 5.97
N HIS A 132 -8.92 -10.97 5.42
CA HIS A 132 -7.93 -11.54 4.51
C HIS A 132 -7.23 -12.75 5.15
N PRO A 133 -7.17 -13.91 4.50
CA PRO A 133 -6.71 -15.15 5.13
C PRO A 133 -5.26 -15.11 5.61
N ARG A 134 -4.41 -14.33 4.93
CA ARG A 134 -2.97 -14.28 5.18
C ARG A 134 -2.45 -12.92 5.65
N TYR A 135 -3.04 -11.83 5.20
CA TYR A 135 -2.56 -10.49 5.54
C TYR A 135 -3.23 -9.96 6.80
N ARG A 136 -2.43 -9.28 7.63
CA ARG A 136 -2.89 -8.57 8.83
C ARG A 136 -2.50 -7.12 8.70
N LEU A 137 -3.49 -6.28 8.41
CA LEU A 137 -3.30 -4.85 8.22
C LEU A 137 -3.17 -4.13 9.58
N HIS A 138 -2.14 -3.32 9.69
CA HIS A 138 -1.91 -2.40 10.82
C HIS A 138 -1.79 -0.98 10.27
N ILE A 139 -2.68 -0.09 10.72
CA ILE A 139 -2.68 1.31 10.31
C ILE A 139 -2.09 2.15 11.44
N VAL A 140 -1.01 2.85 11.12
CA VAL A 140 -0.35 3.79 12.04
C VAL A 140 -1.00 5.16 11.90
N THR A 141 -1.52 5.68 12.99
CA THR A 141 -2.15 7.00 13.08
C THR A 141 -1.46 7.85 14.14
N SER A 142 -1.61 9.18 14.05
CA SER A 142 -1.22 10.13 15.10
C SER A 142 -2.48 10.76 15.72
N ARG A 143 -2.37 11.13 17.00
CA ARG A 143 -3.35 11.98 17.71
C ARG A 143 -2.88 13.42 17.72
#